data_e336d024c197971ce8ed9276116b1f93
#
_entry.id   e336d024c197971ce8ed9276116b1f93
#
_cell.length_a   1.000
_cell.length_b   1.000
_cell.length_c   1.000
_cell.angle_alpha   90.00
_cell.angle_beta   90.00
_cell.angle_gamma   90.00
#
_symmetry.space_group_name_H-M   'P 1'
#
loop_
_entity.id
_entity.type
_entity.pdbx_description
1 polymer ?
#
loop_
_entity_poly.entity_id
_entity_poly.type
_entity_poly.pdbx_seq_one_letter_code
_entity_poly.pdbx_strand_id
1 'polypeptide(L)'
;MVDTQTDSPTISNKTLVLAMLLAGACSYLLPILSVSSPRMTSLHADFAGRSDISALNDKIEWLTQKRAIDNLTSTEKTALDKELETATNFLIDQLDTPQQALPFQRSSPQTLPPFPAELDYDVFDKSQSVPRLFISRMPALDKEDAQRRKQQFIQIMLPLILKVNDEISTHKQVIMTALKSGNEDVLDAFARKYGLSKLQQSREQRRLSLQIRVQPIPVEIALAQAAVESGWGQSRFTHEGNALFGQWVWDVSKGIKPAQASNSRAAVRAFPDLISSVRSYMTNLNTHHAYEAFRKRRSELHLSGDIDVSGLQLVPFLYRYAETGSEYVETLTQMIKQNELHKLASRKLPSGGVS
;
A
#
# COMPACT_ATOMS: atom_id res chain seq x y z
N MET A 1 -15.30 -55.00 -31.80
CA MET A 1 -15.70 -53.99 -30.84
C MET A 1 -14.46 -53.22 -30.52
N VAL A 2 -14.33 -52.05 -31.10
CA VAL A 2 -13.17 -51.14 -30.94
C VAL A 2 -13.67 -49.98 -30.11
N ASP A 3 -13.12 -49.86 -28.90
CA ASP A 3 -13.40 -48.76 -27.97
C ASP A 3 -12.56 -47.55 -28.36
N THR A 4 -13.19 -46.50 -28.84
CA THR A 4 -12.56 -45.23 -29.12
C THR A 4 -12.71 -44.34 -27.89
N GLN A 5 -11.67 -44.25 -27.07
CA GLN A 5 -11.52 -43.25 -26.02
C GLN A 5 -11.14 -41.91 -26.65
N THR A 6 -12.02 -40.94 -26.55
CA THR A 6 -11.76 -39.55 -26.95
C THR A 6 -11.06 -38.82 -25.82
N ASP A 7 -9.78 -38.57 -25.99
CA ASP A 7 -8.99 -37.67 -25.12
C ASP A 7 -9.44 -36.22 -25.31
N SER A 8 -10.01 -35.64 -24.27
CA SER A 8 -10.27 -34.20 -24.17
C SER A 8 -8.97 -33.47 -23.74
N PRO A 9 -8.54 -32.43 -24.43
CA PRO A 9 -7.32 -31.72 -24.05
C PRO A 9 -7.55 -30.88 -22.75
N THR A 10 -6.85 -31.23 -21.69
CA THR A 10 -6.76 -30.46 -20.47
C THR A 10 -5.98 -29.17 -20.75
N ILE A 11 -6.68 -28.04 -20.84
CA ILE A 11 -6.07 -26.73 -20.97
C ILE A 11 -5.36 -26.40 -19.65
N SER A 12 -4.06 -26.19 -19.71
CA SER A 12 -3.23 -25.82 -18.57
C SER A 12 -3.71 -24.50 -17.94
N ASN A 13 -3.85 -24.46 -16.60
CA ASN A 13 -4.23 -23.29 -15.83
C ASN A 13 -3.39 -22.03 -16.12
N LYS A 14 -2.18 -22.20 -16.66
CA LYS A 14 -1.30 -21.07 -17.09
C LYS A 14 -1.83 -20.35 -18.32
N THR A 15 -2.46 -21.09 -19.26
CA THR A 15 -3.01 -20.51 -20.49
C THR A 15 -4.32 -19.77 -20.22
N LEU A 16 -5.10 -20.23 -19.26
CA LEU A 16 -6.36 -19.57 -18.87
C LEU A 16 -6.13 -18.20 -18.21
N VAL A 17 -5.12 -18.09 -17.35
CA VAL A 17 -4.76 -16.81 -16.71
C VAL A 17 -4.27 -15.78 -17.73
N LEU A 18 -3.50 -16.21 -18.73
CA LEU A 18 -3.01 -15.33 -19.79
C LEU A 18 -4.13 -14.84 -20.72
N ALA A 19 -5.10 -15.70 -21.03
CA ALA A 19 -6.25 -15.36 -21.88
C ALA A 19 -7.20 -14.36 -21.18
N MET A 20 -7.40 -14.49 -19.87
CA MET A 20 -8.25 -13.54 -19.10
C MET A 20 -7.61 -12.15 -18.95
N LEU A 21 -6.27 -12.06 -18.88
CA LEU A 21 -5.56 -10.78 -18.82
C LEU A 21 -5.62 -10.01 -20.16
N LEU A 22 -5.72 -10.71 -21.28
CA LEU A 22 -5.86 -10.10 -22.62
C LEU A 22 -7.30 -9.69 -22.95
N ALA A 23 -8.30 -10.39 -22.44
CA ALA A 23 -9.72 -10.09 -22.69
C ALA A 23 -10.21 -8.84 -21.94
N GLY A 24 -9.61 -8.47 -20.79
CA GLY A 24 -9.96 -7.27 -20.03
C GLY A 24 -9.51 -5.94 -20.66
N ALA A 25 -8.67 -5.96 -21.69
CA ALA A 25 -8.11 -4.77 -22.31
C ALA A 25 -8.95 -4.18 -23.45
N CYS A 26 -10.04 -4.85 -23.89
CA CYS A 26 -10.75 -4.48 -25.14
C CYS A 26 -12.10 -3.77 -24.96
N SER A 27 -12.56 -3.38 -23.77
CA SER A 27 -13.96 -2.92 -23.58
C SER A 27 -14.15 -1.52 -23.00
N TYR A 28 -13.19 -0.59 -23.16
CA TYR A 28 -13.43 0.82 -22.81
C TYR A 28 -13.00 1.77 -23.92
N LEU A 29 -13.78 1.80 -25.00
CA LEU A 29 -13.90 2.97 -25.86
C LEU A 29 -15.00 3.86 -25.26
N LEU A 30 -14.62 4.85 -24.45
CA LEU A 30 -15.50 5.93 -24.01
C LEU A 30 -15.23 7.20 -24.83
N PRO A 31 -16.26 8.05 -25.03
CA PRO A 31 -16.20 9.18 -25.93
C PRO A 31 -15.24 10.26 -25.44
N ILE A 32 -14.63 10.94 -26.39
CA ILE A 32 -13.80 12.11 -26.19
C ILE A 32 -14.65 13.22 -25.57
N LEU A 33 -14.62 13.33 -24.24
CA LEU A 33 -15.11 14.51 -23.54
C LEU A 33 -13.96 15.53 -23.50
N SER A 34 -14.26 16.75 -23.91
CA SER A 34 -13.39 17.91 -23.86
C SER A 34 -12.95 18.16 -22.42
N VAL A 35 -11.77 17.65 -22.06
CA VAL A 35 -11.12 17.99 -20.79
C VAL A 35 -10.50 19.37 -20.96
N SER A 36 -11.03 20.34 -20.23
CA SER A 36 -10.44 21.67 -20.10
C SER A 36 -8.99 21.53 -19.62
N SER A 37 -8.05 22.07 -20.42
CA SER A 37 -6.62 22.05 -20.10
C SER A 37 -6.36 22.67 -18.72
N PRO A 38 -5.64 21.99 -17.83
CA PRO A 38 -5.12 22.64 -16.62
C PRO A 38 -4.20 23.78 -17.04
N ARG A 39 -4.35 24.96 -16.41
CA ARG A 39 -3.52 26.14 -16.68
C ARG A 39 -2.06 25.77 -16.50
N MET A 40 -1.27 25.92 -17.56
CA MET A 40 0.17 25.70 -17.58
C MET A 40 0.87 26.82 -16.78
N THR A 41 1.15 26.57 -15.53
CA THR A 41 2.14 27.29 -14.74
C THR A 41 3.47 26.52 -14.78
N SER A 42 4.59 27.21 -14.72
CA SER A 42 5.91 26.64 -14.92
C SER A 42 6.22 25.51 -13.94
N LEU A 43 6.80 24.41 -14.42
CA LEU A 43 7.11 23.17 -13.68
C LEU A 43 7.82 23.37 -12.33
N HIS A 44 8.59 24.45 -12.17
CA HIS A 44 9.38 24.71 -10.95
C HIS A 44 8.60 25.41 -9.83
N ALA A 45 7.46 26.05 -10.12
CA ALA A 45 6.68 26.77 -9.10
C ALA A 45 5.64 25.90 -8.41
N ASP A 46 5.08 24.88 -9.11
CA ASP A 46 3.95 24.09 -8.61
C ASP A 46 4.35 22.91 -7.70
N PHE A 47 5.63 22.55 -7.66
CA PHE A 47 6.11 21.37 -6.91
C PHE A 47 6.98 21.73 -5.69
N ALA A 48 6.97 22.96 -5.23
CA ALA A 48 7.79 23.42 -4.09
C ALA A 48 7.32 22.92 -2.69
N GLY A 49 6.27 22.10 -2.63
CA GLY A 49 5.82 21.52 -1.37
C GLY A 49 5.16 20.17 -1.57
N ARG A 50 5.82 19.08 -1.16
CA ARG A 50 5.39 17.67 -1.27
C ARG A 50 4.81 17.34 -2.65
N SER A 51 5.67 16.84 -3.54
CA SER A 51 5.27 16.32 -4.83
C SER A 51 4.13 15.30 -4.64
N ASP A 52 2.93 15.69 -5.03
CA ASP A 52 1.79 14.78 -5.10
C ASP A 52 2.04 13.86 -6.30
N ILE A 53 2.47 12.61 -6.02
CA ILE A 53 2.70 11.58 -7.05
C ILE A 53 1.45 11.39 -7.91
N SER A 54 0.24 11.62 -7.35
CA SER A 54 -1.01 11.57 -8.12
C SER A 54 -1.07 12.66 -9.19
N ALA A 55 -0.82 13.91 -8.83
CA ALA A 55 -0.81 15.03 -9.78
C ALA A 55 0.27 14.86 -10.86
N LEU A 56 1.42 14.31 -10.47
CA LEU A 56 2.50 14.01 -11.41
C LEU A 56 2.12 12.89 -12.39
N ASN A 57 1.41 11.87 -11.90
CA ASN A 57 0.89 10.80 -12.74
C ASN A 57 -0.16 11.33 -13.73
N ASP A 58 -1.11 12.13 -13.27
CA ASP A 58 -2.14 12.75 -14.12
C ASP A 58 -1.51 13.59 -15.24
N LYS A 59 -0.43 14.31 -14.92
CA LYS A 59 0.35 15.05 -15.90
C LYS A 59 1.02 14.14 -16.92
N ILE A 60 1.67 13.07 -16.50
CA ILE A 60 2.31 12.08 -17.37
C ILE A 60 1.26 11.43 -18.30
N GLU A 61 0.11 11.07 -17.76
CA GLU A 61 -0.99 10.49 -18.54
C GLU A 61 -1.49 11.48 -19.59
N TRP A 62 -1.75 12.73 -19.21
CA TRP A 62 -2.17 13.79 -20.13
C TRP A 62 -1.14 14.04 -21.25
N LEU A 63 0.15 14.16 -20.91
CA LEU A 63 1.22 14.33 -21.90
C LEU A 63 1.29 13.16 -22.87
N THR A 64 1.14 11.93 -22.37
CA THR A 64 1.14 10.70 -23.17
C THR A 64 -0.04 10.67 -24.14
N GLN A 65 -1.23 11.01 -23.68
CA GLN A 65 -2.43 11.09 -24.51
C GLN A 65 -2.30 12.19 -25.59
N LYS A 66 -1.81 13.37 -25.20
CA LYS A 66 -1.59 14.49 -26.12
C LYS A 66 -0.59 14.15 -27.21
N ARG A 67 0.52 13.44 -26.87
CA ARG A 67 1.53 12.99 -27.83
C ARG A 67 0.98 12.00 -28.87
N ALA A 68 -0.04 11.22 -28.50
CA ALA A 68 -0.67 10.23 -29.37
C ALA A 68 -1.60 10.86 -30.45
N ILE A 69 -1.79 12.19 -30.46
CA ILE A 69 -2.60 12.88 -31.47
C ILE A 69 -1.86 12.92 -32.79
N ASP A 70 -2.48 12.44 -33.87
CA ASP A 70 -1.83 12.29 -35.19
C ASP A 70 -1.47 13.61 -35.87
N ASN A 71 -2.16 14.70 -35.61
CA ASN A 71 -2.03 15.98 -36.27
C ASN A 71 -0.95 16.91 -35.67
N LEU A 72 -0.09 16.42 -34.80
CA LEU A 72 0.98 17.22 -34.21
C LEU A 72 2.15 17.39 -35.18
N THR A 73 2.69 18.61 -35.24
CA THR A 73 3.92 18.91 -35.95
C THR A 73 5.14 18.24 -35.30
N SER A 74 6.22 18.06 -36.04
CA SER A 74 7.48 17.52 -35.53
C SER A 74 8.01 18.30 -34.32
N THR A 75 7.88 19.63 -34.33
CA THR A 75 8.31 20.52 -33.26
C THR A 75 7.46 20.33 -32.00
N GLU A 76 6.14 20.19 -32.14
CA GLU A 76 5.23 19.94 -31.02
C GLU A 76 5.48 18.56 -30.39
N LYS A 77 5.70 17.52 -31.19
CA LYS A 77 6.06 16.18 -30.71
C LYS A 77 7.36 16.22 -29.91
N THR A 78 8.40 16.90 -30.43
CA THR A 78 9.68 17.02 -29.69
C THR A 78 9.54 17.78 -28.38
N ALA A 79 8.72 18.84 -28.34
CA ALA A 79 8.45 19.57 -27.09
C ALA A 79 7.71 18.69 -26.03
N LEU A 80 6.71 17.92 -26.50
CA LEU A 80 5.98 16.99 -25.64
C LEU A 80 6.87 15.85 -25.13
N ASP A 81 7.76 15.30 -25.98
CA ASP A 81 8.71 14.25 -25.59
C ASP A 81 9.65 14.75 -24.49
N LYS A 82 10.17 15.97 -24.61
CA LYS A 82 11.03 16.59 -23.60
C LYS A 82 10.28 16.83 -22.28
N GLU A 83 9.03 17.27 -22.35
CA GLU A 83 8.23 17.50 -21.14
C GLU A 83 7.84 16.19 -20.45
N LEU A 84 7.52 15.16 -21.23
CA LEU A 84 7.23 13.80 -20.73
C LEU A 84 8.47 13.18 -20.08
N GLU A 85 9.64 13.29 -20.69
CA GLU A 85 10.92 12.86 -20.14
C GLU A 85 11.19 13.57 -18.78
N THR A 86 11.01 14.89 -18.73
CA THR A 86 11.23 15.67 -17.51
C THR A 86 10.29 15.22 -16.38
N ALA A 87 8.99 15.06 -16.67
CA ALA A 87 8.01 14.61 -15.67
C ALA A 87 8.30 13.17 -15.21
N THR A 88 8.71 12.30 -16.13
CA THR A 88 9.08 10.92 -15.85
C THR A 88 10.34 10.83 -14.96
N ASN A 89 11.39 11.59 -15.28
CA ASN A 89 12.61 11.62 -14.48
C ASN A 89 12.36 12.15 -13.09
N PHE A 90 11.51 13.17 -12.94
CA PHE A 90 11.11 13.68 -11.64
C PHE A 90 10.32 12.64 -10.82
N LEU A 91 9.40 11.88 -11.46
CA LEU A 91 8.69 10.78 -10.80
C LEU A 91 9.67 9.68 -10.34
N ILE A 92 10.63 9.30 -11.18
CA ILE A 92 11.66 8.30 -10.85
C ILE A 92 12.46 8.77 -9.64
N ASP A 93 12.88 10.02 -9.62
CA ASP A 93 13.65 10.63 -8.52
C ASP A 93 12.85 10.58 -7.20
N GLN A 94 11.55 10.89 -7.24
CA GLN A 94 10.66 10.76 -6.08
C GLN A 94 10.51 9.31 -5.59
N LEU A 95 10.53 8.34 -6.50
CA LEU A 95 10.44 6.92 -6.17
C LEU A 95 11.75 6.35 -5.63
N ASP A 96 12.88 6.82 -6.16
CA ASP A 96 14.22 6.38 -5.78
C ASP A 96 14.77 7.13 -4.55
N THR A 97 14.19 8.30 -4.21
CA THR A 97 14.57 9.02 -2.98
C THR A 97 14.28 8.13 -1.78
N PRO A 98 15.31 7.65 -1.06
CA PRO A 98 15.07 6.91 0.17
C PRO A 98 14.29 7.85 1.09
N GLN A 99 13.13 7.43 1.58
CA GLN A 99 12.55 8.14 2.72
C GLN A 99 13.64 8.16 3.78
N GLN A 100 14.26 9.33 3.97
CA GLN A 100 15.36 9.49 4.93
C GLN A 100 14.80 9.03 6.26
N ALA A 101 15.19 7.82 6.65
CA ALA A 101 15.01 7.38 8.01
C ALA A 101 15.86 8.33 8.85
N LEU A 102 15.21 9.36 9.40
CA LEU A 102 15.84 10.20 10.40
C LEU A 102 16.45 9.25 11.43
N PRO A 103 17.69 9.51 11.89
CA PRO A 103 18.31 8.69 12.91
C PRO A 103 17.34 8.61 14.09
N PHE A 104 17.03 7.38 14.53
CA PHE A 104 16.16 7.18 15.67
C PHE A 104 16.78 7.85 16.90
N GLN A 105 16.25 8.99 17.27
CA GLN A 105 16.57 9.63 18.55
C GLN A 105 15.64 9.00 19.60
N ARG A 106 16.22 8.20 20.50
CA ARG A 106 15.51 7.67 21.65
C ARG A 106 14.96 8.85 22.46
N SER A 107 13.68 9.11 22.38
CA SER A 107 13.02 10.05 23.26
C SER A 107 13.12 9.52 24.68
N SER A 108 13.49 10.37 25.63
CA SER A 108 13.30 10.05 27.04
C SER A 108 11.85 9.62 27.27
N PRO A 109 11.56 8.78 28.28
CA PRO A 109 10.18 8.41 28.62
C PRO A 109 9.42 9.68 29.01
N GLN A 110 8.87 10.36 28.00
CA GLN A 110 7.98 11.47 28.19
C GLN A 110 6.59 10.93 28.46
N THR A 111 5.88 11.52 29.40
CA THR A 111 4.44 11.32 29.54
C THR A 111 3.81 11.62 28.19
N LEU A 112 3.25 10.61 27.54
CA LEU A 112 2.58 10.76 26.27
C LEU A 112 1.38 11.72 26.45
N PRO A 113 1.10 12.59 25.48
CA PRO A 113 -0.06 13.45 25.53
C PRO A 113 -1.34 12.59 25.65
N PRO A 114 -2.41 13.09 26.25
CA PRO A 114 -3.70 12.39 26.29
C PRO A 114 -4.24 12.21 24.87
N PHE A 115 -5.23 11.33 24.73
CA PHE A 115 -5.92 11.10 23.48
C PHE A 115 -6.55 12.42 22.97
N PRO A 116 -6.33 12.80 21.69
CA PRO A 116 -6.84 14.05 21.13
C PRO A 116 -8.37 14.08 21.04
N ALA A 117 -9.00 15.15 21.51
CA ALA A 117 -10.47 15.31 21.48
C ALA A 117 -11.02 15.35 20.05
N GLU A 118 -10.26 15.87 19.09
CA GLU A 118 -10.65 15.94 17.68
C GLU A 118 -10.76 14.57 16.98
N LEU A 119 -10.27 13.52 17.61
CA LEU A 119 -10.44 12.15 17.14
C LEU A 119 -11.62 11.41 17.80
N ASP A 120 -12.40 12.08 18.66
CA ASP A 120 -13.55 11.47 19.31
C ASP A 120 -14.75 11.38 18.35
N TYR A 121 -14.69 10.43 17.42
CA TYR A 121 -15.73 10.11 16.46
C TYR A 121 -16.06 8.61 16.46
N ASP A 122 -17.29 8.24 16.09
CA ASP A 122 -17.64 6.82 15.97
C ASP A 122 -17.13 6.24 14.64
N VAL A 123 -16.08 5.42 14.72
CA VAL A 123 -15.48 4.77 13.54
C VAL A 123 -16.43 3.80 12.83
N PHE A 124 -17.46 3.30 13.52
CA PHE A 124 -18.44 2.37 12.97
C PHE A 124 -19.66 3.07 12.37
N ASP A 125 -19.88 4.35 12.66
CA ASP A 125 -20.93 5.13 12.01
C ASP A 125 -20.57 5.45 10.56
N LYS A 126 -21.21 4.75 9.62
CA LYS A 126 -20.95 4.88 8.18
C LYS A 126 -21.27 6.27 7.61
N SER A 127 -22.09 7.07 8.30
CA SER A 127 -22.43 8.43 7.89
C SER A 127 -21.26 9.40 8.11
N GLN A 128 -20.34 9.07 9.00
CA GLN A 128 -19.19 9.90 9.32
C GLN A 128 -18.02 9.55 8.39
N SER A 129 -17.39 10.58 7.82
CA SER A 129 -16.14 10.43 7.07
C SER A 129 -14.97 10.25 8.04
N VAL A 130 -14.01 9.41 7.66
CA VAL A 130 -12.79 9.23 8.45
C VAL A 130 -11.94 10.50 8.35
N PRO A 131 -11.66 11.21 9.46
CA PRO A 131 -10.89 12.46 9.40
C PRO A 131 -9.47 12.22 8.90
N ARG A 132 -8.90 13.20 8.17
CA ARG A 132 -7.51 13.16 7.66
C ARG A 132 -6.50 13.58 8.74
N LEU A 133 -6.64 13.09 9.95
CA LEU A 133 -5.72 13.36 11.05
C LEU A 133 -4.67 12.26 11.15
N PHE A 134 -3.40 12.63 10.95
CA PHE A 134 -2.28 11.70 10.96
C PHE A 134 -1.39 11.97 12.16
N ILE A 135 -1.67 11.27 13.25
CA ILE A 135 -0.92 11.40 14.50
C ILE A 135 0.46 10.74 14.33
N SER A 136 1.52 11.43 14.71
CA SER A 136 2.89 10.95 14.55
C SER A 136 3.34 9.94 15.61
N ARG A 137 2.72 9.98 16.80
CA ARG A 137 3.04 9.08 17.93
C ARG A 137 1.77 8.59 18.59
N MET A 138 1.80 7.37 19.14
CA MET A 138 0.69 6.84 19.93
C MET A 138 0.51 7.68 21.19
N PRO A 139 -0.66 8.31 21.41
CA PRO A 139 -0.94 9.02 22.66
C PRO A 139 -1.24 8.05 23.79
N ALA A 140 -1.44 8.57 24.99
CA ALA A 140 -1.96 7.80 26.10
C ALA A 140 -3.41 7.40 25.80
N LEU A 141 -3.64 6.07 25.70
CA LEU A 141 -4.97 5.50 25.51
C LEU A 141 -5.58 5.14 26.87
N ASP A 142 -6.90 4.99 26.91
CA ASP A 142 -7.62 4.59 28.12
C ASP A 142 -7.07 3.29 28.67
N LYS A 143 -6.69 3.26 29.95
CA LYS A 143 -6.10 2.09 30.62
C LYS A 143 -7.13 1.24 31.32
N GLU A 144 -8.21 1.84 31.78
CA GLU A 144 -9.22 1.21 32.61
C GLU A 144 -10.33 0.59 31.76
N ASP A 145 -10.83 1.33 30.78
CA ASP A 145 -11.84 0.86 29.84
C ASP A 145 -11.21 0.24 28.58
N ALA A 146 -11.26 -1.08 28.51
CA ALA A 146 -10.72 -1.83 27.37
C ALA A 146 -11.47 -1.54 26.05
N GLN A 147 -12.79 -1.30 26.12
CA GLN A 147 -13.58 -1.00 24.92
C GLN A 147 -13.26 0.38 24.37
N ARG A 148 -13.18 1.37 25.25
CA ARG A 148 -12.78 2.73 24.89
C ARG A 148 -11.35 2.78 24.33
N ARG A 149 -10.42 2.05 24.93
CA ARG A 149 -9.05 1.92 24.39
C ARG A 149 -9.02 1.35 22.99
N LYS A 150 -9.79 0.29 22.71
CA LYS A 150 -9.88 -0.30 21.38
C LYS A 150 -10.42 0.70 20.37
N GLN A 151 -11.48 1.43 20.72
CA GLN A 151 -12.05 2.47 19.88
C GLN A 151 -11.03 3.57 19.57
N GLN A 152 -10.36 4.11 20.58
CA GLN A 152 -9.30 5.11 20.44
C GLN A 152 -8.17 4.61 19.53
N PHE A 153 -7.73 3.36 19.71
CA PHE A 153 -6.71 2.75 18.85
C PHE A 153 -7.16 2.70 17.38
N ILE A 154 -8.39 2.27 17.12
CA ILE A 154 -8.95 2.22 15.76
C ILE A 154 -9.05 3.63 15.17
N GLN A 155 -9.50 4.63 15.93
CA GLN A 155 -9.59 6.03 15.51
C GLN A 155 -8.24 6.58 15.04
N ILE A 156 -7.14 6.19 15.69
CA ILE A 156 -5.78 6.58 15.30
C ILE A 156 -5.30 5.79 14.08
N MET A 157 -5.50 4.47 14.09
CA MET A 157 -4.89 3.60 13.10
C MET A 157 -5.61 3.62 11.74
N LEU A 158 -6.94 3.76 11.74
CA LEU A 158 -7.74 3.73 10.53
C LEU A 158 -7.33 4.80 9.51
N PRO A 159 -7.22 6.10 9.85
CA PRO A 159 -6.76 7.11 8.89
C PRO A 159 -5.34 6.87 8.37
N LEU A 160 -4.42 6.34 9.20
CA LEU A 160 -3.06 6.00 8.78
C LEU A 160 -3.03 4.86 7.76
N ILE A 161 -3.82 3.80 8.01
CA ILE A 161 -3.96 2.65 7.12
C ILE A 161 -4.57 3.07 5.78
N LEU A 162 -5.64 3.86 5.81
CA LEU A 162 -6.30 4.39 4.62
C LEU A 162 -5.35 5.28 3.81
N LYS A 163 -4.57 6.15 4.45
CA LYS A 163 -3.59 7.01 3.78
C LYS A 163 -2.52 6.20 3.05
N VAL A 164 -1.98 5.15 3.67
CA VAL A 164 -0.98 4.30 3.01
C VAL A 164 -1.61 3.48 1.88
N ASN A 165 -2.85 3.03 2.03
CA ASN A 165 -3.59 2.37 0.94
C ASN A 165 -3.86 3.31 -0.24
N ASP A 166 -4.15 4.60 0.01
CA ASP A 166 -4.25 5.63 -1.05
C ASP A 166 -2.91 5.80 -1.79
N GLU A 167 -1.79 5.82 -1.06
CA GLU A 167 -0.45 5.88 -1.66
C GLU A 167 -0.18 4.65 -2.56
N ILE A 168 -0.53 3.44 -2.09
CA ILE A 168 -0.38 2.21 -2.88
C ILE A 168 -1.30 2.22 -4.10
N SER A 169 -2.53 2.73 -3.95
CA SER A 169 -3.49 2.85 -5.05
C SER A 169 -2.98 3.83 -6.13
N THR A 170 -2.37 4.93 -5.71
CA THR A 170 -1.70 5.88 -6.61
C THR A 170 -0.54 5.19 -7.35
N HIS A 171 0.32 4.45 -6.66
CA HIS A 171 1.39 3.66 -7.30
C HIS A 171 0.82 2.68 -8.34
N LYS A 172 -0.29 1.99 -8.00
CA LYS A 172 -0.97 1.08 -8.93
C LYS A 172 -1.44 1.82 -10.19
N GLN A 173 -2.05 3.01 -10.06
CA GLN A 173 -2.50 3.82 -11.20
C GLN A 173 -1.32 4.22 -12.09
N VAL A 174 -0.22 4.72 -11.50
CA VAL A 174 1.00 5.07 -12.24
C VAL A 174 1.56 3.88 -13.02
N ILE A 175 1.64 2.71 -12.39
CA ILE A 175 2.09 1.48 -13.04
C ILE A 175 1.16 1.10 -14.20
N MET A 176 -0.17 1.19 -14.01
CA MET A 176 -1.13 0.86 -15.07
C MET A 176 -1.01 1.82 -16.27
N THR A 177 -0.77 3.11 -16.02
CA THR A 177 -0.48 4.10 -17.07
C THR A 177 0.83 3.78 -17.80
N ALA A 178 1.89 3.47 -17.04
CA ALA A 178 3.19 3.10 -17.63
C ALA A 178 3.13 1.81 -18.46
N LEU A 179 2.31 0.83 -18.03
CA LEU A 179 2.05 -0.40 -18.80
C LEU A 179 1.37 -0.11 -20.14
N LYS A 180 0.38 0.80 -20.16
CA LYS A 180 -0.34 1.20 -21.38
C LYS A 180 0.55 1.99 -22.33
N SER A 181 1.37 2.90 -21.81
CA SER A 181 2.28 3.75 -22.61
C SER A 181 3.58 3.06 -22.99
N GLY A 182 3.91 1.89 -22.42
CA GLY A 182 5.19 1.20 -22.60
C GLY A 182 6.37 1.92 -21.93
N ASN A 183 6.12 2.75 -20.90
CA ASN A 183 7.17 3.49 -20.20
C ASN A 183 7.94 2.56 -19.25
N GLU A 184 9.01 1.94 -19.76
CA GLU A 184 9.82 0.97 -19.00
C GLU A 184 10.60 1.62 -17.85
N ASP A 185 11.03 2.89 -17.97
CA ASP A 185 11.80 3.56 -16.93
C ASP A 185 10.99 3.70 -15.65
N VAL A 186 9.71 4.07 -15.77
CA VAL A 186 8.76 4.11 -14.64
C VAL A 186 8.53 2.71 -14.09
N LEU A 187 8.34 1.70 -14.94
CA LEU A 187 8.16 0.32 -14.50
C LEU A 187 9.39 -0.21 -13.76
N ASP A 188 10.59 0.12 -14.22
CA ASP A 188 11.83 -0.28 -13.56
C ASP A 188 12.04 0.42 -12.22
N ALA A 189 11.67 1.70 -12.10
CA ALA A 189 11.70 2.41 -10.82
C ALA A 189 10.75 1.77 -9.79
N PHE A 190 9.52 1.45 -10.20
CA PHE A 190 8.60 0.72 -9.33
C PHE A 190 9.08 -0.72 -9.03
N ALA A 191 9.72 -1.38 -9.99
CA ALA A 191 10.31 -2.69 -9.75
C ALA A 191 11.39 -2.63 -8.65
N ARG A 192 12.26 -1.62 -8.69
CA ARG A 192 13.23 -1.38 -7.59
C ARG A 192 12.53 -1.14 -6.27
N LYS A 193 11.56 -0.21 -6.23
CA LYS A 193 10.80 0.14 -5.02
C LYS A 193 10.09 -1.06 -4.40
N TYR A 194 9.55 -1.95 -5.22
CA TYR A 194 8.81 -3.14 -4.77
C TYR A 194 9.65 -4.42 -4.77
N GLY A 195 11.00 -4.29 -4.76
CA GLY A 195 11.94 -5.40 -4.53
C GLY A 195 12.00 -6.44 -5.66
N LEU A 196 11.70 -6.04 -6.90
CA LEU A 196 11.79 -6.88 -8.09
C LEU A 196 13.11 -6.74 -8.85
N SER A 197 13.88 -5.70 -8.58
CA SER A 197 15.13 -5.40 -9.30
C SER A 197 16.23 -6.45 -9.13
N LYS A 198 16.15 -7.27 -8.07
CA LYS A 198 17.11 -8.35 -7.79
C LYS A 198 16.72 -9.70 -8.43
N LEU A 199 15.55 -9.78 -9.07
CA LEU A 199 15.05 -11.01 -9.67
C LEU A 199 15.45 -11.06 -11.14
N GLN A 200 16.04 -12.17 -11.56
CA GLN A 200 16.29 -12.46 -12.98
C GLN A 200 14.94 -12.85 -13.63
N GLN A 201 14.12 -11.86 -13.93
CA GLN A 201 12.81 -12.05 -14.55
C GLN A 201 12.81 -11.43 -15.97
N SER A 202 12.05 -12.05 -16.87
CA SER A 202 11.73 -11.42 -18.14
C SER A 202 10.93 -10.13 -17.90
N ARG A 203 10.90 -9.25 -18.91
CA ARG A 203 10.14 -8.00 -18.86
C ARG A 203 8.67 -8.24 -18.53
N GLU A 204 8.04 -9.26 -19.15
CA GLU A 204 6.67 -9.65 -18.89
C GLU A 204 6.44 -10.17 -17.48
N GLN A 205 7.31 -11.04 -16.99
CA GLN A 205 7.24 -11.53 -15.60
C GLN A 205 7.33 -10.39 -14.58
N ARG A 206 8.19 -9.40 -14.83
CA ARG A 206 8.33 -8.22 -13.98
C ARG A 206 7.06 -7.36 -13.99
N ARG A 207 6.47 -7.13 -15.16
CA ARG A 207 5.19 -6.40 -15.32
C ARG A 207 4.05 -7.09 -14.56
N LEU A 208 3.91 -8.40 -14.70
CA LEU A 208 2.93 -9.19 -13.94
C LEU A 208 3.18 -9.15 -12.44
N SER A 209 4.45 -9.28 -12.04
CA SER A 209 4.84 -9.22 -10.63
C SER A 209 4.52 -7.87 -9.99
N LEU A 210 4.68 -6.76 -10.70
CA LEU A 210 4.27 -5.42 -10.25
C LEU A 210 2.77 -5.36 -9.99
N GLN A 211 1.95 -5.83 -10.92
CA GLN A 211 0.48 -5.83 -10.77
C GLN A 211 0.01 -6.66 -9.56
N ILE A 212 0.68 -7.77 -9.27
CA ILE A 212 0.39 -8.63 -8.12
C ILE A 212 0.85 -7.99 -6.80
N ARG A 213 2.04 -7.34 -6.80
CA ARG A 213 2.63 -6.76 -5.59
C ARG A 213 1.97 -5.44 -5.19
N VAL A 214 1.71 -4.55 -6.16
CA VAL A 214 1.25 -3.19 -5.88
C VAL A 214 -0.27 -3.15 -5.76
N GLN A 215 -0.76 -3.59 -4.61
CA GLN A 215 -2.18 -3.65 -4.27
C GLN A 215 -2.39 -3.21 -2.82
N PRO A 216 -3.47 -2.48 -2.50
CA PRO A 216 -3.84 -2.15 -1.12
C PRO A 216 -3.94 -3.39 -0.23
N ILE A 217 -3.72 -3.18 1.06
CA ILE A 217 -3.91 -4.21 2.08
C ILE A 217 -5.31 -4.04 2.68
N PRO A 218 -6.13 -5.10 2.83
CA PRO A 218 -7.43 -4.99 3.48
C PRO A 218 -7.33 -4.32 4.85
N VAL A 219 -8.19 -3.35 5.08
CA VAL A 219 -8.16 -2.48 6.27
C VAL A 219 -8.27 -3.30 7.55
N GLU A 220 -9.18 -4.26 7.56
CA GLU A 220 -9.43 -5.15 8.71
C GLU A 220 -8.23 -6.03 9.04
N ILE A 221 -7.45 -6.47 8.05
CA ILE A 221 -6.19 -7.20 8.28
C ILE A 221 -5.17 -6.29 8.94
N ALA A 222 -4.96 -5.09 8.37
CA ALA A 222 -3.96 -4.16 8.89
C ALA A 222 -4.30 -3.71 10.31
N LEU A 223 -5.58 -3.46 10.62
CA LEU A 223 -6.05 -3.15 11.97
C LEU A 223 -5.85 -4.31 12.94
N ALA A 224 -6.24 -5.54 12.53
CA ALA A 224 -6.11 -6.72 13.37
C ALA A 224 -4.64 -7.01 13.72
N GLN A 225 -3.76 -6.99 12.73
CA GLN A 225 -2.32 -7.19 12.96
C GLN A 225 -1.73 -6.08 13.83
N ALA A 226 -2.05 -4.82 13.58
CA ALA A 226 -1.60 -3.72 14.43
C ALA A 226 -2.08 -3.89 15.88
N ALA A 227 -3.33 -4.31 16.10
CA ALA A 227 -3.90 -4.53 17.43
C ALA A 227 -3.21 -5.70 18.18
N VAL A 228 -2.99 -6.83 17.49
CA VAL A 228 -2.32 -8.02 18.06
C VAL A 228 -0.87 -7.70 18.41
N GLU A 229 -0.10 -7.16 17.46
CA GLU A 229 1.34 -6.95 17.62
C GLU A 229 1.68 -5.84 18.62
N SER A 230 0.83 -4.80 18.72
CA SER A 230 1.06 -3.68 19.64
C SER A 230 0.32 -3.79 20.99
N GLY A 231 -0.49 -4.84 21.18
CA GLY A 231 -1.39 -4.93 22.33
C GLY A 231 -2.36 -3.75 22.40
N TRP A 232 -3.02 -3.44 21.28
CA TRP A 232 -3.89 -2.27 21.17
C TRP A 232 -3.15 -0.95 21.48
N GLY A 233 -1.93 -0.82 20.99
CA GLY A 233 -1.11 0.38 21.15
C GLY A 233 -0.41 0.51 22.50
N GLN A 234 -0.51 -0.47 23.39
CA GLN A 234 0.08 -0.39 24.75
C GLN A 234 1.54 -0.86 24.82
N SER A 235 2.05 -1.50 23.75
CA SER A 235 3.40 -2.02 23.74
C SER A 235 4.45 -0.94 23.98
N ARG A 236 5.47 -1.26 24.79
CA ARG A 236 6.65 -0.41 24.99
C ARG A 236 7.30 -0.02 23.65
N PHE A 237 7.36 -0.94 22.70
CA PHE A 237 7.93 -0.70 21.38
C PHE A 237 7.10 0.31 20.55
N THR A 238 5.78 0.32 20.73
CA THR A 238 4.90 1.32 20.12
C THR A 238 5.21 2.73 20.67
N HIS A 239 5.36 2.86 21.98
CA HIS A 239 5.59 4.15 22.61
C HIS A 239 7.01 4.68 22.42
N GLU A 240 8.02 3.83 22.55
CA GLU A 240 9.42 4.24 22.42
C GLU A 240 9.87 4.38 20.96
N GLY A 241 9.29 3.62 20.03
CA GLY A 241 9.80 3.53 18.67
C GLY A 241 8.75 3.48 17.56
N ASN A 242 7.50 3.83 17.82
CA ASN A 242 6.41 3.75 16.85
C ASN A 242 6.30 2.37 16.15
N ALA A 243 6.76 1.30 16.81
CA ALA A 243 6.84 -0.05 16.26
C ALA A 243 5.51 -0.77 16.49
N LEU A 244 4.60 -0.67 15.51
CA LEU A 244 3.24 -1.21 15.59
C LEU A 244 3.15 -2.69 15.22
N PHE A 245 4.10 -3.23 14.42
CA PHE A 245 3.99 -4.54 13.78
C PHE A 245 5.16 -5.48 14.11
N GLY A 246 5.92 -5.20 15.15
CA GLY A 246 6.97 -6.10 15.65
C GLY A 246 8.08 -6.44 14.64
N GLN A 247 8.34 -5.61 13.64
CA GLN A 247 9.35 -5.89 12.62
C GLN A 247 10.77 -5.88 13.21
N TRP A 248 11.58 -6.88 12.84
CA TRP A 248 12.96 -7.01 13.30
C TRP A 248 13.97 -6.39 12.35
N VAL A 249 15.07 -5.87 12.92
CA VAL A 249 16.24 -5.38 12.19
C VAL A 249 17.53 -5.94 12.81
N TRP A 250 18.50 -6.24 11.95
CA TRP A 250 19.83 -6.69 12.38
C TRP A 250 20.73 -5.53 12.80
N ASP A 251 20.48 -4.34 12.26
CA ASP A 251 21.14 -3.11 12.68
C ASP A 251 20.47 -2.57 13.94
N VAL A 252 21.06 -2.87 15.09
CA VAL A 252 20.53 -2.49 16.41
C VAL A 252 20.44 -0.98 16.63
N SER A 253 21.17 -0.17 15.83
CA SER A 253 21.06 1.29 15.87
C SER A 253 19.73 1.81 15.34
N LYS A 254 19.02 1.00 14.56
CA LYS A 254 17.72 1.30 13.97
C LYS A 254 16.52 0.75 14.74
N GLY A 255 16.75 0.27 15.98
CA GLY A 255 15.71 -0.39 16.73
C GLY A 255 15.86 -0.35 18.24
N ILE A 256 14.91 -0.97 18.91
CA ILE A 256 14.83 -1.10 20.36
C ILE A 256 15.09 -2.55 20.74
N LYS A 257 16.05 -2.79 21.61
CA LYS A 257 16.33 -4.14 22.10
C LYS A 257 15.23 -4.62 23.04
N PRO A 258 14.76 -5.88 22.90
CA PRO A 258 13.90 -6.50 23.90
C PRO A 258 14.62 -6.59 25.26
N ALA A 259 13.90 -6.33 26.36
CA ALA A 259 14.49 -6.28 27.69
C ALA A 259 15.12 -7.61 28.13
N GLN A 260 14.59 -8.73 27.63
CA GLN A 260 15.05 -10.08 27.98
C GLN A 260 16.12 -10.65 27.02
N ALA A 261 16.45 -9.95 25.95
CA ALA A 261 17.40 -10.42 24.95
C ALA A 261 18.81 -9.93 25.29
N SER A 262 19.47 -10.56 26.28
CA SER A 262 20.84 -10.19 26.70
C SER A 262 21.90 -10.35 25.59
N ASN A 263 21.65 -11.18 24.58
CA ASN A 263 22.58 -11.50 23.48
C ASN A 263 22.00 -11.33 22.08
N SER A 264 20.88 -10.65 21.92
CA SER A 264 20.26 -10.48 20.61
C SER A 264 21.09 -9.53 19.72
N ARG A 265 21.53 -10.03 18.56
CA ARG A 265 22.10 -9.23 17.47
C ARG A 265 21.02 -8.51 16.66
N ALA A 266 19.75 -8.64 17.05
CA ALA A 266 18.61 -8.05 16.39
C ALA A 266 17.84 -7.16 17.37
N ALA A 267 17.11 -6.19 16.82
CA ALA A 267 16.26 -5.28 17.56
C ALA A 267 14.88 -5.15 16.85
N VAL A 268 13.87 -4.75 17.61
CA VAL A 268 12.59 -4.35 17.03
C VAL A 268 12.78 -3.00 16.35
N ARG A 269 12.49 -2.93 15.05
CA ARG A 269 12.69 -1.74 14.24
C ARG A 269 11.91 -0.54 14.79
N ALA A 270 12.57 0.59 14.94
CA ALA A 270 11.96 1.86 15.31
C ALA A 270 11.69 2.73 14.07
N PHE A 271 10.67 3.59 14.17
CA PHE A 271 10.22 4.47 13.09
C PHE A 271 10.11 5.92 13.56
N PRO A 272 10.29 6.91 12.66
CA PRO A 272 10.17 8.31 13.03
C PRO A 272 8.73 8.68 13.43
N ASP A 273 7.74 8.01 12.85
CA ASP A 273 6.32 8.21 13.10
C ASP A 273 5.51 6.93 12.86
N LEU A 274 4.23 6.93 13.28
CA LEU A 274 3.33 5.78 13.15
C LEU A 274 3.06 5.43 11.68
N ILE A 275 2.93 6.42 10.80
CA ILE A 275 2.62 6.15 9.38
C ILE A 275 3.79 5.48 8.66
N SER A 276 5.03 5.75 9.06
CA SER A 276 6.22 5.06 8.56
C SER A 276 6.24 3.59 8.95
N SER A 277 5.77 3.26 10.16
CA SER A 277 5.56 1.87 10.59
C SER A 277 4.51 1.16 9.71
N VAL A 278 3.38 1.82 9.46
CA VAL A 278 2.31 1.28 8.57
C VAL A 278 2.83 1.08 7.15
N ARG A 279 3.57 2.04 6.57
CA ARG A 279 4.18 1.89 5.22
C ARG A 279 5.15 0.72 5.16
N SER A 280 6.02 0.59 6.15
CA SER A 280 6.98 -0.50 6.23
C SER A 280 6.29 -1.86 6.30
N TYR A 281 5.24 -1.98 7.11
CA TYR A 281 4.42 -3.18 7.22
C TYR A 281 3.73 -3.54 5.89
N MET A 282 3.02 -2.60 5.26
CA MET A 282 2.32 -2.86 4.00
C MET A 282 3.29 -3.16 2.85
N THR A 283 4.45 -2.50 2.83
CA THR A 283 5.53 -2.80 1.90
C THR A 283 6.04 -4.23 2.11
N ASN A 284 6.22 -4.67 3.36
CA ASN A 284 6.65 -6.02 3.68
C ASN A 284 5.65 -7.08 3.16
N LEU A 285 4.35 -6.92 3.39
CA LEU A 285 3.33 -7.82 2.83
C LEU A 285 3.34 -7.82 1.30
N ASN A 286 3.61 -6.68 0.69
CA ASN A 286 3.63 -6.53 -0.75
C ASN A 286 4.92 -7.02 -1.42
N THR A 287 6.02 -7.18 -0.68
CA THR A 287 7.33 -7.48 -1.28
C THR A 287 7.99 -8.76 -0.80
N HIS A 288 7.89 -9.07 0.50
CA HIS A 288 8.63 -10.18 1.10
C HIS A 288 8.14 -11.54 0.60
N HIS A 289 9.08 -12.46 0.33
CA HIS A 289 8.78 -13.77 -0.25
C HIS A 289 7.83 -14.62 0.60
N ALA A 290 7.87 -14.50 1.93
CA ALA A 290 6.98 -15.25 2.83
C ALA A 290 5.49 -15.00 2.56
N TYR A 291 5.13 -13.84 1.96
CA TYR A 291 3.75 -13.44 1.69
C TYR A 291 3.36 -13.59 0.20
N GLU A 292 4.08 -14.41 -0.56
CA GLU A 292 3.76 -14.64 -1.96
C GLU A 292 2.38 -15.29 -2.14
N ALA A 293 2.05 -16.29 -1.31
CA ALA A 293 0.73 -16.94 -1.33
C ALA A 293 -0.40 -15.96 -1.00
N PHE A 294 -0.20 -15.06 -0.04
CA PHE A 294 -1.13 -13.98 0.28
C PHE A 294 -1.39 -13.07 -0.93
N ARG A 295 -0.34 -12.60 -1.61
CA ARG A 295 -0.45 -11.74 -2.79
C ARG A 295 -1.13 -12.45 -3.96
N LYS A 296 -0.80 -13.71 -4.20
CA LYS A 296 -1.40 -14.53 -5.24
C LYS A 296 -2.90 -14.68 -4.99
N ARG A 297 -3.29 -15.05 -3.77
CA ARG A 297 -4.71 -15.19 -3.41
C ARG A 297 -5.48 -13.87 -3.54
N ARG A 298 -4.89 -12.76 -3.08
CA ARG A 298 -5.48 -11.43 -3.25
C ARG A 298 -5.70 -11.08 -4.72
N SER A 299 -4.73 -11.38 -5.58
CA SER A 299 -4.86 -11.17 -7.02
C SER A 299 -5.95 -12.04 -7.66
N GLU A 300 -6.07 -13.30 -7.25
CA GLU A 300 -7.14 -14.21 -7.71
C GLU A 300 -8.53 -13.68 -7.37
N LEU A 301 -8.73 -13.22 -6.13
CA LEU A 301 -10.00 -12.64 -5.69
C LEU A 301 -10.38 -11.38 -6.48
N HIS A 302 -9.42 -10.49 -6.74
CA HIS A 302 -9.67 -9.32 -7.60
C HIS A 302 -10.05 -9.69 -9.03
N LEU A 303 -9.46 -10.75 -9.57
CA LEU A 303 -9.77 -11.23 -10.94
C LEU A 303 -11.12 -11.91 -11.04
N SER A 304 -11.61 -12.54 -9.96
CA SER A 304 -12.94 -13.17 -9.93
C SER A 304 -14.10 -12.18 -9.84
N GLY A 305 -13.81 -10.87 -9.82
CA GLY A 305 -14.83 -9.83 -9.74
C GLY A 305 -15.32 -9.53 -8.32
N ASP A 306 -14.68 -10.11 -7.31
CA ASP A 306 -14.90 -9.73 -5.91
C ASP A 306 -14.43 -8.29 -5.72
N ILE A 307 -15.36 -7.35 -5.79
CA ILE A 307 -15.08 -5.91 -5.65
C ILE A 307 -14.58 -5.60 -4.24
N ASP A 308 -15.06 -6.36 -3.26
CA ASP A 308 -14.68 -6.25 -1.84
C ASP A 308 -13.96 -7.53 -1.40
N VAL A 309 -12.66 -7.61 -1.70
CA VAL A 309 -11.82 -8.71 -1.19
C VAL A 309 -11.83 -8.67 0.34
N SER A 310 -12.61 -9.58 0.95
CA SER A 310 -12.68 -9.68 2.40
C SER A 310 -11.34 -10.14 2.98
N GLY A 311 -10.85 -9.40 3.97
CA GLY A 311 -9.65 -9.78 4.70
C GLY A 311 -9.72 -11.18 5.28
N LEU A 312 -10.91 -11.65 5.71
CA LEU A 312 -11.10 -13.00 6.22
C LEU A 312 -10.72 -14.10 5.22
N GLN A 313 -10.87 -13.85 3.90
CA GLN A 313 -10.46 -14.79 2.85
C GLN A 313 -8.94 -14.83 2.66
N LEU A 314 -8.22 -13.82 3.17
CA LEU A 314 -6.77 -13.68 3.04
C LEU A 314 -6.00 -14.04 4.31
N VAL A 315 -6.64 -13.97 5.49
CA VAL A 315 -6.03 -14.30 6.79
C VAL A 315 -5.32 -15.67 6.79
N PRO A 316 -5.87 -16.75 6.18
CA PRO A 316 -5.20 -18.06 6.16
C PRO A 316 -3.81 -18.03 5.50
N PHE A 317 -3.54 -17.07 4.62
CA PHE A 317 -2.26 -16.92 3.91
C PHE A 317 -1.23 -16.09 4.67
N LEU A 318 -1.55 -15.66 5.91
CA LEU A 318 -0.64 -14.94 6.82
C LEU A 318 0.03 -15.88 7.86
N TYR A 319 -0.13 -17.19 7.73
CA TYR A 319 0.43 -18.18 8.67
C TYR A 319 1.95 -18.06 8.87
N ARG A 320 2.68 -17.45 7.92
CA ARG A 320 4.13 -17.21 8.03
C ARG A 320 4.50 -15.88 8.71
N TYR A 321 3.51 -15.13 9.18
CA TYR A 321 3.77 -13.85 9.86
C TYR A 321 4.33 -14.06 11.26
N ALA A 322 3.86 -15.07 11.97
CA ALA A 322 4.34 -15.46 13.29
C ALA A 322 4.78 -16.92 13.32
N GLU A 323 5.63 -17.27 14.27
CA GLU A 323 6.13 -18.64 14.45
C GLU A 323 5.00 -19.63 14.83
N THR A 324 3.93 -19.13 15.47
CA THR A 324 2.75 -19.91 15.88
C THR A 324 1.86 -20.35 14.72
N GLY A 325 2.10 -19.85 13.49
CA GLY A 325 1.46 -20.32 12.28
C GLY A 325 -0.07 -20.30 12.31
N SER A 326 -0.71 -21.47 12.48
CA SER A 326 -2.17 -21.62 12.48
C SER A 326 -2.86 -20.92 13.64
N GLU A 327 -2.25 -20.89 14.84
CA GLU A 327 -2.78 -20.17 16.00
C GLU A 327 -2.84 -18.66 15.74
N TYR A 328 -1.85 -18.14 15.03
CA TYR A 328 -1.86 -16.75 14.62
C TYR A 328 -3.01 -16.43 13.65
N VAL A 329 -3.28 -17.32 12.69
CA VAL A 329 -4.41 -17.21 11.77
C VAL A 329 -5.74 -17.20 12.53
N GLU A 330 -5.89 -18.07 13.52
CA GLU A 330 -7.08 -18.11 14.35
C GLU A 330 -7.22 -16.83 15.18
N THR A 331 -6.15 -16.37 15.81
CA THR A 331 -6.10 -15.10 16.56
C THR A 331 -6.54 -13.92 15.69
N LEU A 332 -6.02 -13.79 14.47
CA LEU A 332 -6.42 -12.72 13.55
C LEU A 332 -7.89 -12.84 13.14
N THR A 333 -8.34 -14.05 12.87
CA THR A 333 -9.74 -14.32 12.49
C THR A 333 -10.70 -13.89 13.61
N GLN A 334 -10.38 -14.27 14.84
CA GLN A 334 -11.16 -13.87 16.01
C GLN A 334 -11.08 -12.36 16.26
N MET A 335 -9.89 -11.75 16.11
CA MET A 335 -9.70 -10.31 16.26
C MET A 335 -10.61 -9.53 15.30
N ILE A 336 -10.66 -9.92 14.02
CA ILE A 336 -11.51 -9.28 13.02
C ILE A 336 -12.99 -9.44 13.36
N LYS A 337 -13.42 -10.64 13.73
CA LYS A 337 -14.84 -10.95 14.01
C LYS A 337 -15.34 -10.29 15.30
N GLN A 338 -14.61 -10.48 16.41
CA GLN A 338 -15.03 -9.99 17.73
C GLN A 338 -15.03 -8.47 17.86
N ASN A 339 -14.18 -7.78 17.11
CA ASN A 339 -14.12 -6.32 17.10
C ASN A 339 -14.76 -5.72 15.83
N GLU A 340 -15.51 -6.51 15.08
CA GLU A 340 -16.28 -6.10 13.89
C GLU A 340 -15.46 -5.32 12.84
N LEU A 341 -14.14 -5.55 12.76
CA LEU A 341 -13.23 -4.79 11.91
C LEU A 341 -13.58 -4.89 10.41
N HIS A 342 -14.28 -5.96 10.00
CA HIS A 342 -14.78 -6.12 8.63
C HIS A 342 -15.77 -5.02 8.23
N LYS A 343 -16.48 -4.39 9.19
CA LYS A 343 -17.37 -3.25 8.91
C LYS A 343 -16.62 -1.99 8.45
N LEU A 344 -15.29 -1.97 8.66
CA LEU A 344 -14.41 -0.85 8.30
C LEU A 344 -13.76 -1.03 6.91
N ALA A 345 -13.93 -2.19 6.25
CA ALA A 345 -13.27 -2.53 4.98
C ALA A 345 -13.55 -1.52 3.85
N SER A 346 -14.78 -0.98 3.80
CA SER A 346 -15.22 -0.02 2.77
C SER A 346 -14.93 1.45 3.12
N ARG A 347 -14.34 1.73 4.28
CA ARG A 347 -14.05 3.12 4.72
C ARG A 347 -12.98 3.74 3.83
N LYS A 348 -13.13 5.05 3.60
CA LYS A 348 -12.20 5.85 2.79
C LYS A 348 -11.93 7.18 3.49
N LEU A 349 -10.79 7.77 3.18
CA LEU A 349 -10.55 9.17 3.49
C LEU A 349 -11.42 10.06 2.60
N PRO A 350 -11.87 11.23 3.08
CA PRO A 350 -12.54 12.20 2.22
C PRO A 350 -11.63 12.56 1.06
N SER A 351 -12.21 12.73 -0.13
CA SER A 351 -11.49 13.25 -1.28
C SER A 351 -10.81 14.56 -0.89
N GLY A 352 -9.51 14.70 -1.14
CA GLY A 352 -8.80 15.92 -0.81
C GLY A 352 -9.37 17.08 -1.62
N GLY A 353 -10.28 17.82 -1.04
CA GLY A 353 -10.54 19.17 -1.49
C GLY A 353 -9.27 19.98 -1.21
N VAL A 354 -8.67 20.54 -2.25
CA VAL A 354 -7.67 21.60 -2.11
C VAL A 354 -8.42 22.77 -1.49
N SER A 355 -8.25 22.95 -0.15
CA SER A 355 -8.66 24.17 0.54
C SER A 355 -7.56 25.21 0.42
#